data_dd71d7d2cc824692f284221147b523f8
#
_entry.id   dd71d7d2cc824692f284221147b523f8
#
_cell.length_a   1.000
_cell.length_b   1.000
_cell.length_c   1.000
_cell.angle_alpha   90.00
_cell.angle_beta   90.00
_cell.angle_gamma   90.00
#
_symmetry.space_group_name_H-M   'P 1'
#
loop_
_entity.id
_entity.type
_entity.pdbx_description
1 polymer ?
#
loop_
_entity_poly.entity_id
_entity_poly.type
_entity_poly.pdbx_seq_one_letter_code
_entity_poly.pdbx_strand_id
1 'polypeptide(L)'
;MTTETAITELLSAYKALLDKLDLALLPSGVIALFAIQQYRVNRLNLRLGLYSKRYAIFKKFLAFIKVICESSWQEWVDHEHDQGSGNIRDAYAKVMTAREEAEFLFDPSDEITKTIDRARSESLHVGLWMRNSNNLTMAEDQKQVLSGRHKEALVNIDHVKSTLRGKLERYLSFRYVLP
;
A
#
# COMPACT_ATOMS: atom_id res chain seq x y z
N MET A 1 48.45 -10.61 -54.68
CA MET A 1 48.20 -9.87 -53.43
C MET A 1 48.43 -10.84 -52.29
N THR A 2 49.54 -10.70 -51.59
CA THR A 2 49.92 -11.62 -50.54
C THR A 2 49.06 -11.35 -49.28
N THR A 3 48.74 -12.37 -48.52
CA THR A 3 47.95 -12.28 -47.27
C THR A 3 48.54 -11.28 -46.29
N GLU A 4 49.83 -11.01 -46.35
CA GLU A 4 50.50 -9.98 -45.50
C GLU A 4 50.08 -8.55 -45.82
N THR A 5 49.87 -8.21 -47.11
CA THR A 5 49.42 -6.86 -47.49
C THR A 5 48.01 -6.57 -47.01
N ALA A 6 47.10 -7.57 -47.02
CA ALA A 6 45.72 -7.43 -46.55
C ALA A 6 45.65 -7.27 -45.02
N ILE A 7 46.52 -7.94 -44.27
CA ILE A 7 46.59 -7.82 -42.80
C ILE A 7 47.14 -6.43 -42.40
N THR A 8 48.15 -5.91 -43.13
CA THR A 8 48.73 -4.61 -42.86
C THR A 8 47.73 -3.48 -43.14
N GLU A 9 46.94 -3.59 -44.23
CA GLU A 9 45.85 -2.64 -44.53
C GLU A 9 44.72 -2.67 -43.48
N LEU A 10 44.33 -3.85 -43.03
CA LEU A 10 43.32 -4.01 -41.95
C LEU A 10 43.81 -3.41 -40.64
N LEU A 11 45.06 -3.64 -40.26
CA LEU A 11 45.64 -3.05 -39.05
C LEU A 11 45.76 -1.52 -39.14
N SER A 12 46.13 -0.99 -40.32
CA SER A 12 46.20 0.46 -40.52
C SER A 12 44.80 1.12 -40.48
N ALA A 13 43.79 0.46 -41.08
CA ALA A 13 42.40 0.91 -41.03
C ALA A 13 41.83 0.86 -39.60
N TYR A 14 42.15 -0.20 -38.84
CA TYR A 14 41.75 -0.32 -37.43
C TYR A 14 42.39 0.74 -36.55
N LYS A 15 43.70 1.02 -36.80
CA LYS A 15 44.40 2.08 -36.07
C LYS A 15 43.86 3.46 -36.41
N ALA A 16 43.54 3.74 -37.67
CA ALA A 16 42.92 4.98 -38.11
C ALA A 16 41.48 5.16 -37.58
N LEU A 17 40.77 4.07 -37.33
CA LEU A 17 39.44 4.05 -36.65
C LEU A 17 39.59 4.33 -35.16
N LEU A 18 40.62 3.78 -34.52
CA LEU A 18 40.92 4.04 -33.10
C LEU A 18 41.37 5.48 -32.86
N ASP A 19 42.19 6.02 -33.77
CA ASP A 19 42.65 7.41 -33.70
C ASP A 19 41.55 8.44 -34.02
N LYS A 20 40.51 8.04 -34.78
CA LYS A 20 39.28 8.81 -35.05
C LYS A 20 38.20 8.67 -34.00
N LEU A 21 38.27 7.66 -33.16
CA LEU A 21 37.45 7.59 -31.95
C LEU A 21 37.96 8.63 -30.99
N ASP A 22 37.43 9.85 -31.18
CA ASP A 22 37.75 11.04 -30.39
C ASP A 22 37.75 10.64 -28.92
N LEU A 23 38.90 10.72 -28.26
CA LEU A 23 39.06 10.39 -26.83
C LEU A 23 38.05 11.16 -25.98
N ALA A 24 37.47 12.24 -26.53
CA ALA A 24 36.39 13.03 -25.93
C ALA A 24 35.02 12.30 -25.90
N LEU A 25 34.78 11.32 -26.80
CA LEU A 25 33.52 10.58 -26.84
C LEU A 25 33.46 9.46 -25.79
N LEU A 26 34.62 8.92 -25.37
CA LEU A 26 34.67 7.87 -24.33
C LEU A 26 34.16 8.34 -22.97
N PRO A 27 34.57 9.53 -22.45
CA PRO A 27 34.01 10.04 -21.18
C PRO A 27 32.51 10.30 -21.29
N SER A 28 32.02 10.82 -22.42
CA SER A 28 30.59 11.10 -22.65
C SER A 28 29.76 9.82 -22.67
N GLY A 29 30.26 8.76 -23.31
CA GLY A 29 29.59 7.44 -23.32
C GLY A 29 29.52 6.80 -21.91
N VAL A 30 30.58 6.88 -21.15
CA VAL A 30 30.64 6.39 -19.76
C VAL A 30 29.69 7.20 -18.89
N ILE A 31 29.66 8.51 -18.98
CA ILE A 31 28.75 9.39 -18.24
C ILE A 31 27.30 9.03 -18.59
N ALA A 32 26.97 8.82 -19.87
CA ALA A 32 25.64 8.44 -20.31
C ALA A 32 25.19 7.08 -19.70
N LEU A 33 26.10 6.09 -19.69
CA LEU A 33 25.84 4.79 -19.07
C LEU A 33 25.60 4.91 -17.57
N PHE A 34 26.39 5.70 -16.85
CA PHE A 34 26.16 5.99 -15.43
C PHE A 34 24.84 6.70 -15.20
N ALA A 35 24.48 7.67 -16.01
CA ALA A 35 23.21 8.38 -15.91
C ALA A 35 22.01 7.43 -16.11
N ILE A 36 22.09 6.52 -17.09
CA ILE A 36 21.06 5.50 -17.33
C ILE A 36 20.96 4.54 -16.14
N GLN A 37 22.09 4.08 -15.61
CA GLN A 37 22.11 3.22 -14.43
C GLN A 37 21.53 3.93 -13.20
N GLN A 38 21.94 5.15 -12.97
CA GLN A 38 21.43 5.95 -11.85
C GLN A 38 19.93 6.23 -11.98
N TYR A 39 19.43 6.52 -13.18
CA TYR A 39 18.00 6.63 -13.44
C TYR A 39 17.24 5.34 -13.11
N ARG A 40 17.76 4.18 -13.53
CA ARG A 40 17.16 2.87 -13.21
C ARG A 40 17.10 2.61 -11.71
N VAL A 41 18.20 2.87 -11.00
CA VAL A 41 18.28 2.71 -9.55
C VAL A 41 17.31 3.66 -8.84
N ASN A 42 17.27 4.92 -9.23
CA ASN A 42 16.35 5.91 -8.67
C ASN A 42 14.88 5.52 -8.91
N ARG A 43 14.56 5.05 -10.10
CA ARG A 43 13.22 4.55 -10.44
C ARG A 43 12.83 3.34 -9.59
N LEU A 44 13.76 2.41 -9.35
CA LEU A 44 13.56 1.26 -8.49
C LEU A 44 13.33 1.69 -7.03
N ASN A 45 14.15 2.59 -6.51
CA ASN A 45 14.03 3.13 -5.16
C ASN A 45 12.69 3.85 -4.95
N LEU A 46 12.23 4.63 -5.91
CA LEU A 46 10.92 5.26 -5.88
C LEU A 46 9.79 4.20 -5.82
N ARG A 47 9.87 3.16 -6.64
CA ARG A 47 8.89 2.07 -6.63
C ARG A 47 8.87 1.33 -5.29
N LEU A 48 10.04 1.02 -4.72
CA LEU A 48 10.17 0.37 -3.42
C LEU A 48 9.62 1.27 -2.30
N GLY A 49 9.90 2.58 -2.36
CA GLY A 49 9.36 3.55 -1.41
C GLY A 49 7.82 3.62 -1.47
N LEU A 50 7.25 3.66 -2.67
CA LEU A 50 5.79 3.62 -2.85
C LEU A 50 5.18 2.29 -2.37
N TYR A 51 5.82 1.17 -2.67
CA TYR A 51 5.42 -0.15 -2.18
C TYR A 51 5.38 -0.18 -0.66
N SER A 52 6.45 0.25 0.00
CA SER A 52 6.55 0.29 1.46
C SER A 52 5.43 1.13 2.09
N LYS A 53 5.16 2.32 1.54
CA LYS A 53 4.07 3.20 2.01
C LYS A 53 2.69 2.57 1.81
N ARG A 54 2.41 2.00 0.64
CA ARG A 54 1.16 1.30 0.34
C ARG A 54 0.93 0.10 1.25
N TYR A 55 1.99 -0.67 1.51
CA TYR A 55 1.94 -1.80 2.43
C TYR A 55 1.69 -1.34 3.88
N ALA A 56 2.26 -0.22 4.29
CA ALA A 56 2.02 0.35 5.62
C ALA A 56 0.54 0.72 5.81
N ILE A 57 -0.12 1.30 4.79
CA ILE A 57 -1.57 1.58 4.81
C ILE A 57 -2.35 0.28 5.02
N PHE A 58 -2.02 -0.77 4.27
CA PHE A 58 -2.68 -2.06 4.42
C PHE A 58 -2.52 -2.65 5.82
N LYS A 59 -1.33 -2.58 6.40
CA LYS A 59 -1.07 -3.02 7.79
C LYS A 59 -1.90 -2.23 8.81
N LYS A 60 -1.96 -0.89 8.67
CA LYS A 60 -2.79 -0.03 9.54
C LYS A 60 -4.27 -0.43 9.45
N PHE A 61 -4.76 -0.69 8.23
CA PHE A 61 -6.14 -1.13 8.01
C PHE A 61 -6.43 -2.52 8.63
N LEU A 62 -5.55 -3.50 8.41
CA LEU A 62 -5.71 -4.82 9.02
C LEU A 62 -5.69 -4.77 10.55
N ALA A 63 -4.80 -3.94 11.13
CA ALA A 63 -4.73 -3.73 12.57
C ALA A 63 -6.03 -3.10 13.09
N PHE A 64 -6.61 -2.14 12.37
CA PHE A 64 -7.92 -1.57 12.69
C PHE A 64 -9.01 -2.64 12.71
N ILE A 65 -9.15 -3.43 11.63
CA ILE A 65 -10.15 -4.52 11.57
C ILE A 65 -9.97 -5.49 12.72
N LYS A 66 -8.73 -5.87 13.02
CA LYS A 66 -8.42 -6.78 14.13
C LYS A 66 -8.93 -6.22 15.46
N VAL A 67 -8.59 -4.97 15.76
CA VAL A 67 -9.04 -4.32 17.00
C VAL A 67 -10.56 -4.29 17.07
N ILE A 68 -11.25 -3.86 15.99
CA ILE A 68 -12.71 -3.77 15.97
C ILE A 68 -13.40 -5.13 16.21
N CYS A 69 -12.86 -6.21 15.62
CA CYS A 69 -13.46 -7.55 15.76
C CYS A 69 -13.10 -8.25 17.07
N GLU A 70 -11.97 -7.92 17.69
CA GLU A 70 -11.45 -8.59 18.87
C GLU A 70 -11.70 -7.80 20.18
N SER A 71 -12.08 -6.52 20.10
CA SER A 71 -12.31 -5.68 21.29
C SER A 71 -13.48 -6.17 22.14
N SER A 72 -13.25 -6.17 23.44
CA SER A 72 -14.26 -6.53 24.43
C SER A 72 -15.33 -5.45 24.59
N TRP A 73 -16.46 -5.82 25.21
CA TRP A 73 -17.51 -4.87 25.61
C TRP A 73 -16.94 -3.72 26.45
N GLN A 74 -16.06 -4.01 27.40
CA GLN A 74 -15.46 -3.00 28.29
C GLN A 74 -14.63 -1.98 27.51
N GLU A 75 -13.81 -2.41 26.57
CA GLU A 75 -13.01 -1.51 25.72
C GLU A 75 -13.89 -0.57 24.89
N TRP A 76 -15.05 -1.03 24.43
CA TRP A 76 -15.99 -0.19 23.70
C TRP A 76 -16.70 0.85 24.61
N VAL A 77 -17.03 0.47 25.86
CA VAL A 77 -17.59 1.40 26.85
C VAL A 77 -16.56 2.45 27.26
N ASP A 78 -15.33 2.02 27.55
CA ASP A 78 -14.24 2.93 27.94
C ASP A 78 -13.87 3.92 26.82
N HIS A 79 -13.97 3.47 25.56
CA HIS A 79 -13.78 4.35 24.41
C HIS A 79 -14.82 5.49 24.34
N GLU A 80 -16.08 5.22 24.65
CA GLU A 80 -17.15 6.24 24.66
C GLU A 80 -16.93 7.30 25.76
N HIS A 81 -16.48 6.86 26.93
CA HIS A 81 -16.31 7.73 28.11
C HIS A 81 -14.93 8.42 28.16
N ASP A 82 -14.10 8.26 27.13
CA ASP A 82 -12.71 8.81 27.04
C ASP A 82 -11.81 8.40 28.22
N GLN A 83 -12.17 7.30 28.92
CA GLN A 83 -11.51 6.83 30.15
C GLN A 83 -10.50 5.70 29.89
N GLY A 84 -10.48 5.11 28.69
CA GLY A 84 -9.64 3.98 28.36
C GLY A 84 -8.37 4.32 27.63
N SER A 85 -7.30 3.56 27.90
CA SER A 85 -6.09 3.51 27.07
C SER A 85 -6.46 2.92 25.70
N GLY A 86 -6.69 3.76 24.84
CA GLY A 86 -7.34 3.73 23.62
C GLY A 86 -6.95 2.76 22.53
N ASN A 87 -6.97 1.44 22.70
CA ASN A 87 -6.79 0.52 21.58
C ASN A 87 -7.73 0.84 20.42
N ILE A 88 -9.01 1.08 20.71
CA ILE A 88 -10.02 1.43 19.70
C ILE A 88 -9.76 2.84 19.16
N ARG A 89 -9.55 3.83 20.04
CA ARG A 89 -9.26 5.21 19.65
C ARG A 89 -8.00 5.31 18.77
N ASP A 90 -6.94 4.63 19.18
CA ASP A 90 -5.69 4.56 18.43
C ASP A 90 -5.86 3.87 17.08
N ALA A 91 -6.69 2.82 17.03
CA ALA A 91 -7.00 2.13 15.79
C ALA A 91 -7.77 3.05 14.82
N TYR A 92 -8.74 3.82 15.32
CA TYR A 92 -9.45 4.83 14.53
C TYR A 92 -8.51 5.93 14.04
N ALA A 93 -7.65 6.48 14.89
CA ALA A 93 -6.68 7.50 14.50
C ALA A 93 -5.73 6.98 13.41
N LYS A 94 -5.21 5.76 13.57
CA LYS A 94 -4.30 5.13 12.61
C LYS A 94 -4.98 4.85 11.26
N VAL A 95 -6.25 4.41 11.25
CA VAL A 95 -6.96 4.17 10.00
C VAL A 95 -7.35 5.47 9.30
N MET A 96 -7.63 6.54 10.05
CA MET A 96 -7.84 7.88 9.47
C MET A 96 -6.59 8.38 8.77
N THR A 97 -5.43 8.32 9.42
CA THR A 97 -4.15 8.65 8.78
C THR A 97 -3.90 7.77 7.54
N ALA A 98 -4.20 6.48 7.62
CA ALA A 98 -4.07 5.57 6.47
C ALA A 98 -5.00 5.96 5.31
N ARG A 99 -6.21 6.42 5.60
CA ARG A 99 -7.18 6.90 4.61
C ARG A 99 -6.67 8.16 3.91
N GLU A 100 -6.14 9.13 4.67
CA GLU A 100 -5.56 10.36 4.13
C GLU A 100 -4.33 10.06 3.24
N GLU A 101 -3.41 9.21 3.73
CA GLU A 101 -2.26 8.77 2.95
C GLU A 101 -2.68 8.04 1.66
N ALA A 102 -3.80 7.30 1.69
CA ALA A 102 -4.29 6.56 0.53
C ALA A 102 -4.74 7.48 -0.62
N GLU A 103 -5.27 8.67 -0.33
CA GLU A 103 -5.67 9.64 -1.36
C GLU A 103 -4.51 10.05 -2.28
N PHE A 104 -3.28 10.06 -1.75
CA PHE A 104 -2.07 10.45 -2.50
C PHE A 104 -1.33 9.26 -3.12
N LEU A 105 -1.56 8.05 -2.62
CA LEU A 105 -0.75 6.88 -2.98
C LEU A 105 -1.45 5.92 -3.95
N PHE A 106 -2.77 6.04 -4.11
CA PHE A 106 -3.56 5.16 -4.97
C PHE A 106 -4.34 5.97 -6.00
N ASP A 107 -4.66 5.31 -7.11
CA ASP A 107 -5.52 5.89 -8.11
C ASP A 107 -6.95 6.06 -7.55
N PRO A 108 -7.59 7.22 -7.73
CA PRO A 108 -8.98 7.44 -7.29
C PRO A 108 -9.97 6.39 -7.82
N SER A 109 -9.72 5.85 -9.01
CA SER A 109 -10.55 4.79 -9.62
C SER A 109 -10.53 3.47 -8.86
N ASP A 110 -9.52 3.24 -8.02
CA ASP A 110 -9.42 2.04 -7.20
C ASP A 110 -10.33 2.04 -5.98
N GLU A 111 -10.89 3.20 -5.64
CA GLU A 111 -11.84 3.37 -4.53
C GLU A 111 -11.33 2.84 -3.18
N ILE A 112 -10.01 2.85 -2.98
CA ILE A 112 -9.39 2.35 -1.75
C ILE A 112 -9.85 3.18 -0.54
N THR A 113 -9.90 4.49 -0.68
CA THR A 113 -10.40 5.40 0.37
C THR A 113 -11.86 5.11 0.73
N LYS A 114 -12.74 4.93 -0.26
CA LYS A 114 -14.13 4.54 -0.04
C LYS A 114 -14.25 3.18 0.65
N THR A 115 -13.36 2.24 0.33
CA THR A 115 -13.32 0.92 0.96
C THR A 115 -12.93 1.03 2.44
N ILE A 116 -11.98 1.90 2.78
CA ILE A 116 -11.59 2.20 4.17
C ILE A 116 -12.75 2.90 4.91
N ASP A 117 -13.40 3.88 4.29
CA ASP A 117 -14.53 4.61 4.87
C ASP A 117 -15.73 3.68 5.13
N ARG A 118 -15.97 2.72 4.25
CA ARG A 118 -16.99 1.68 4.46
C ARG A 118 -16.67 0.82 5.68
N ALA A 119 -15.43 0.36 5.85
CA ALA A 119 -15.04 -0.41 7.05
C ALA A 119 -15.27 0.38 8.33
N ARG A 120 -14.95 1.69 8.31
CA ARG A 120 -15.20 2.58 9.45
C ARG A 120 -16.70 2.70 9.76
N SER A 121 -17.53 2.88 8.74
CA SER A 121 -18.99 2.93 8.91
C SER A 121 -19.54 1.65 9.52
N GLU A 122 -19.14 0.50 9.02
CA GLU A 122 -19.55 -0.80 9.56
C GLU A 122 -19.07 -1.00 11.00
N SER A 123 -17.88 -0.52 11.35
CA SER A 123 -17.34 -0.61 12.71
C SER A 123 -18.19 0.14 13.75
N LEU A 124 -18.93 1.18 13.35
CA LEU A 124 -19.85 1.89 14.23
C LEU A 124 -21.02 0.97 14.65
N HIS A 125 -21.52 0.13 13.75
CA HIS A 125 -22.58 -0.83 14.06
C HIS A 125 -22.08 -1.92 15.01
N VAL A 126 -20.83 -2.36 14.87
CA VAL A 126 -20.19 -3.26 15.85
C VAL A 126 -20.13 -2.60 17.21
N GLY A 127 -19.64 -1.37 17.29
CA GLY A 127 -19.54 -0.60 18.53
C GLY A 127 -20.90 -0.36 19.20
N LEU A 128 -21.91 0.00 18.42
CA LEU A 128 -23.28 0.19 18.93
C LEU A 128 -23.82 -1.10 19.57
N TRP A 129 -23.64 -2.24 18.94
CA TRP A 129 -24.04 -3.52 19.52
C TRP A 129 -23.24 -3.84 20.78
N MET A 130 -21.91 -3.75 20.71
CA MET A 130 -21.05 -4.08 21.86
C MET A 130 -21.40 -3.27 23.10
N ARG A 131 -21.67 -1.98 22.96
CA ARG A 131 -22.07 -1.10 24.09
C ARG A 131 -23.43 -1.41 24.66
N ASN A 132 -24.39 -1.79 23.81
CA ASN A 132 -25.78 -1.94 24.20
C ASN A 132 -26.20 -3.40 24.48
N SER A 133 -25.36 -4.40 24.14
CA SER A 133 -25.70 -5.82 24.30
C SER A 133 -26.06 -6.21 25.74
N ASN A 134 -25.44 -5.55 26.73
CA ASN A 134 -25.68 -5.79 28.15
C ASN A 134 -26.69 -4.80 28.79
N ASN A 135 -27.31 -3.94 27.98
CA ASN A 135 -28.27 -2.98 28.50
C ASN A 135 -29.59 -3.70 28.85
N LEU A 136 -29.83 -3.83 30.16
CA LEU A 136 -31.03 -4.52 30.69
C LEU A 136 -32.32 -3.74 30.46
N THR A 137 -32.26 -2.44 30.21
CA THR A 137 -33.41 -1.56 30.00
C THR A 137 -33.86 -1.48 28.54
N MET A 138 -33.07 -2.05 27.61
CA MET A 138 -33.42 -2.04 26.20
C MET A 138 -34.50 -3.07 25.87
N ALA A 139 -35.48 -2.64 25.09
CA ALA A 139 -36.56 -3.53 24.65
C ALA A 139 -36.03 -4.66 23.75
N GLU A 140 -36.64 -5.82 23.78
CA GLU A 140 -36.15 -7.04 23.11
C GLU A 140 -36.15 -6.89 21.58
N ASP A 141 -37.14 -6.20 21.02
CA ASP A 141 -37.19 -5.88 19.59
C ASP A 141 -36.01 -5.02 19.15
N GLN A 142 -35.60 -4.03 19.95
CA GLN A 142 -34.43 -3.20 19.69
C GLN A 142 -33.15 -4.01 19.77
N LYS A 143 -33.02 -4.91 20.74
CA LYS A 143 -31.88 -5.82 20.84
C LYS A 143 -31.78 -6.71 19.61
N GLN A 144 -32.89 -7.24 19.13
CA GLN A 144 -32.91 -8.08 17.94
C GLN A 144 -32.48 -7.32 16.69
N VAL A 145 -32.92 -6.08 16.51
CA VAL A 145 -32.49 -5.21 15.38
C VAL A 145 -31.00 -4.92 15.46
N LEU A 146 -30.49 -4.55 16.64
CA LEU A 146 -29.06 -4.28 16.80
C LEU A 146 -28.19 -5.54 16.57
N SER A 147 -28.65 -6.70 17.06
CA SER A 147 -27.97 -7.98 16.82
C SER A 147 -27.92 -8.33 15.32
N GLY A 148 -29.02 -8.09 14.60
CA GLY A 148 -29.07 -8.28 13.16
C GLY A 148 -28.05 -7.38 12.43
N ARG A 149 -28.03 -6.09 12.74
CA ARG A 149 -27.09 -5.13 12.17
C ARG A 149 -25.64 -5.45 12.52
N HIS A 150 -25.37 -5.91 13.73
CA HIS A 150 -24.03 -6.33 14.14
C HIS A 150 -23.52 -7.50 13.31
N LYS A 151 -24.33 -8.54 13.11
CA LYS A 151 -23.98 -9.69 12.28
C LYS A 151 -23.71 -9.27 10.83
N GLU A 152 -24.56 -8.43 10.27
CA GLU A 152 -24.39 -7.88 8.93
C GLU A 152 -23.09 -7.05 8.83
N ALA A 153 -22.80 -6.19 9.82
CA ALA A 153 -21.59 -5.40 9.86
C ALA A 153 -20.33 -6.26 9.89
N LEU A 154 -20.29 -7.35 10.64
CA LEU A 154 -19.16 -8.28 10.65
C LEU A 154 -18.94 -8.94 9.28
N VAL A 155 -20.00 -9.37 8.60
CA VAL A 155 -19.93 -9.93 7.24
C VAL A 155 -19.42 -8.86 6.26
N ASN A 156 -19.93 -7.64 6.36
CA ASN A 156 -19.50 -6.52 5.52
C ASN A 156 -18.03 -6.15 5.75
N ILE A 157 -17.56 -6.16 6.99
CA ILE A 157 -16.15 -5.92 7.34
C ILE A 157 -15.25 -6.98 6.70
N ASP A 158 -15.62 -8.26 6.75
CA ASP A 158 -14.83 -9.32 6.13
C ASP A 158 -14.83 -9.20 4.59
N HIS A 159 -15.97 -8.83 4.00
CA HIS A 159 -16.05 -8.53 2.57
C HIS A 159 -15.18 -7.32 2.19
N VAL A 160 -15.20 -6.25 2.97
CA VAL A 160 -14.35 -5.08 2.77
C VAL A 160 -12.86 -5.43 2.88
N LYS A 161 -12.49 -6.27 3.85
CA LYS A 161 -11.12 -6.77 4.02
C LYS A 161 -10.64 -7.55 2.78
N SER A 162 -11.46 -8.47 2.27
CA SER A 162 -11.14 -9.24 1.07
C SER A 162 -11.06 -8.37 -0.18
N THR A 163 -11.99 -7.43 -0.33
CA THR A 163 -12.01 -6.44 -1.43
C THR A 163 -10.76 -5.57 -1.42
N LEU A 164 -10.39 -5.02 -0.26
CA LEU A 164 -9.18 -4.20 -0.14
C LEU A 164 -7.93 -5.02 -0.44
N ARG A 165 -7.86 -6.25 0.03
CA ARG A 165 -6.76 -7.16 -0.29
C ARG A 165 -6.62 -7.36 -1.80
N GLY A 166 -7.70 -7.70 -2.49
CA GLY A 166 -7.68 -7.89 -3.95
C GLY A 166 -7.28 -6.62 -4.71
N LYS A 167 -7.79 -5.45 -4.30
CA LYS A 167 -7.39 -4.17 -4.89
C LYS A 167 -5.90 -3.87 -4.68
N LEU A 168 -5.37 -4.16 -3.49
CA LEU A 168 -3.98 -3.91 -3.14
C LEU A 168 -3.00 -4.93 -3.72
N GLU A 169 -3.41 -6.16 -4.01
CA GLU A 169 -2.55 -7.17 -4.64
C GLU A 169 -1.93 -6.64 -5.93
N ARG A 170 -2.66 -5.84 -6.70
CA ARG A 170 -2.16 -5.17 -7.90
C ARG A 170 -0.97 -4.26 -7.60
N TYR A 171 -0.98 -3.54 -6.49
CA TYR A 171 0.08 -2.61 -6.08
C TYR A 171 1.19 -3.26 -5.28
N LEU A 172 0.91 -4.40 -4.64
CA LEU A 172 1.84 -5.14 -3.79
C LEU A 172 2.50 -6.32 -4.52
N SER A 173 2.10 -6.60 -5.75
CA SER A 173 2.72 -7.61 -6.59
C SER A 173 4.08 -7.13 -7.09
N PHE A 174 5.13 -7.92 -6.86
CA PHE A 174 6.48 -7.65 -7.36
C PHE A 174 6.56 -7.58 -8.90
N ARG A 175 5.56 -8.10 -9.62
CA ARG A 175 5.49 -7.96 -11.08
C ARG A 175 5.44 -6.51 -11.56
N TYR A 176 4.95 -5.59 -10.73
CA TYR A 176 4.91 -4.16 -11.03
C TYR A 176 6.13 -3.40 -10.50
N VAL A 177 6.98 -4.05 -9.71
CA VAL A 177 8.20 -3.46 -9.12
C VAL A 177 9.40 -3.72 -10.00
N LEU A 178 9.45 -4.88 -10.67
CA LEU A 178 10.52 -5.24 -11.61
C LEU A 178 10.16 -4.76 -13.02
N PRO A 179 11.13 -4.25 -13.79
CA PRO A 179 10.94 -3.83 -15.18
C PRO A 179 10.63 -4.99 -16.08
#